data_c4cbade57bf104c018d2bb87bf786dc8
#
_entry.id   c4cbade57bf104c018d2bb87bf786dc8
#
_cell.length_a   1.000
_cell.length_b   1.000
_cell.length_c   1.000
_cell.angle_alpha   90.00
_cell.angle_beta   90.00
_cell.angle_gamma   90.00
#
_symmetry.space_group_name_H-M   'P 1'
#
loop_
_entity.id
_entity.type
_entity.pdbx_description
1 polymer ?
#
loop_
_entity_poly.entity_id
_entity_poly.type
_entity_poly.pdbx_seq_one_letter_code
_entity_poly.pdbx_strand_id
1 'polypeptide(L)'
;TIKISFECSDDLFIAEPYNILIYRWIKELLTNVYKHSNGKRAWIILSVERKLLKLTVCDNGTPTMSTNTLGMGKNTKHKGLSSIREQVEKLGGSFALSNNFPQGFRIEIEIVMNGGNSYQYFIS
;
A
#
# COMPACT_ATOMS: atom_id res chain seq x y z
N THR A 1 -6.33 16.39 -12.09
CA THR A 1 -5.91 16.54 -10.69
C THR A 1 -6.67 15.56 -9.81
N ILE A 2 -5.95 14.80 -9.01
CA ILE A 2 -6.55 13.84 -8.09
C ILE A 2 -6.60 14.44 -6.70
N LYS A 3 -7.76 14.37 -6.07
CA LYS A 3 -7.93 14.82 -4.70
C LYS A 3 -7.64 13.63 -3.78
N ILE A 4 -6.72 13.83 -2.83
CA ILE A 4 -6.28 12.77 -1.93
C ILE A 4 -6.81 13.05 -0.54
N SER A 5 -7.44 12.03 0.06
CA SER A 5 -7.89 12.08 1.44
C SER A 5 -7.02 11.15 2.28
N PHE A 6 -6.53 11.65 3.40
CA PHE A 6 -5.71 10.87 4.31
C PHE A 6 -6.46 10.72 5.63
N GLU A 7 -6.59 9.49 6.12
CA GLU A 7 -7.35 9.20 7.31
C GLU A 7 -6.50 8.35 8.27
N CYS A 8 -6.24 8.89 9.44
CA CYS A 8 -5.52 8.18 10.49
C CYS A 8 -5.83 8.83 11.84
N SER A 9 -5.44 8.16 12.90
CA SER A 9 -5.58 8.71 14.25
C SER A 9 -4.58 9.84 14.46
N ASP A 10 -4.99 10.90 15.13
CA ASP A 10 -4.14 12.07 15.39
C ASP A 10 -2.93 11.72 16.26
N ASP A 11 -3.06 10.73 17.11
CA ASP A 11 -1.99 10.31 18.01
C ASP A 11 -1.22 9.10 17.49
N LEU A 12 -1.36 8.81 16.19
CA LEU A 12 -0.69 7.67 15.58
C LEU A 12 0.82 7.85 15.63
N PHE A 13 1.49 6.83 16.14
CA PHE A 13 2.96 6.80 16.17
C PHE A 13 3.42 5.45 15.62
N ILE A 14 4.34 5.50 14.66
CA ILE A 14 4.91 4.31 14.06
C ILE A 14 6.42 4.38 14.21
N ALA A 15 6.97 3.45 15.00
CA ALA A 15 8.40 3.42 15.27
C ALA A 15 9.21 2.95 14.05
N GLU A 16 10.50 3.30 14.05
CA GLU A 16 11.41 2.75 13.05
C GLU A 16 11.51 1.24 13.22
N PRO A 17 11.68 0.50 12.15
CA PRO A 17 11.85 0.93 10.75
C PRO A 17 10.52 1.05 10.00
N TYR A 18 9.42 0.76 10.66
CA TYR A 18 8.10 0.67 10.00
C TYR A 18 7.66 2.02 9.45
N ASN A 19 8.00 3.12 10.11
CA ASN A 19 7.66 4.45 9.62
C ASN A 19 8.30 4.71 8.25
N ILE A 20 9.53 4.29 8.05
CA ILE A 20 10.24 4.47 6.78
C ILE A 20 9.61 3.59 5.69
N LEU A 21 9.29 2.35 6.04
CA LEU A 21 8.66 1.43 5.10
C LEU A 21 7.30 1.93 4.65
N ILE A 22 6.48 2.37 5.60
CA ILE A 22 5.14 2.88 5.31
C ILE A 22 5.23 4.11 4.41
N TYR A 23 6.16 5.01 4.69
CA TYR A 23 6.36 6.19 3.86
C TYR A 23 6.67 5.79 2.41
N ARG A 24 7.58 4.85 2.24
CA ARG A 24 7.96 4.38 0.90
C ARG A 24 6.79 3.72 0.18
N TRP A 25 6.04 2.90 0.89
CA TRP A 25 4.89 2.22 0.29
C TRP A 25 3.81 3.21 -0.12
N ILE A 26 3.49 4.17 0.76
CA ILE A 26 2.50 5.19 0.44
C ILE A 26 2.95 6.00 -0.78
N LYS A 27 4.21 6.40 -0.82
CA LYS A 27 4.75 7.15 -1.94
C LYS A 27 4.61 6.38 -3.24
N GLU A 28 4.98 5.10 -3.24
CA GLU A 28 4.89 4.28 -4.44
C GLU A 28 3.44 4.06 -4.87
N LEU A 29 2.57 3.79 -3.92
CA LEU A 29 1.16 3.56 -4.21
C LEU A 29 0.48 4.81 -4.76
N LEU A 30 0.79 5.97 -4.21
CA LEU A 30 0.26 7.23 -4.72
C LEU A 30 0.81 7.54 -6.11
N THR A 31 2.08 7.22 -6.36
CA THR A 31 2.66 7.39 -7.68
C THR A 31 1.92 6.55 -8.70
N ASN A 32 1.58 5.31 -8.35
CA ASN A 32 0.82 4.45 -9.23
C ASN A 32 -0.58 4.99 -9.50
N VAL A 33 -1.25 5.48 -8.46
CA VAL A 33 -2.55 6.12 -8.64
C VAL A 33 -2.44 7.30 -9.59
N TYR A 34 -1.46 8.16 -9.37
CA TYR A 34 -1.25 9.35 -10.19
C TYR A 34 -1.00 8.99 -11.66
N LYS A 35 -0.19 7.97 -11.90
CA LYS A 35 0.20 7.61 -13.28
C LYS A 35 -0.85 6.79 -14.01
N HIS A 36 -1.59 5.95 -13.30
CA HIS A 36 -2.40 4.93 -13.94
C HIS A 36 -3.89 5.02 -13.68
N SER A 37 -4.31 5.79 -12.68
CA SER A 37 -5.72 5.96 -12.40
C SER A 37 -6.28 7.13 -13.20
N ASN A 38 -7.48 6.97 -13.75
CA ASN A 38 -8.22 8.06 -14.33
C ASN A 38 -9.28 8.61 -13.38
N GLY A 39 -9.19 8.22 -12.11
CA GLY A 39 -10.11 8.69 -11.09
C GLY A 39 -9.82 10.10 -10.65
N LYS A 40 -10.73 10.64 -9.87
CA LYS A 40 -10.62 12.00 -9.34
C LYS A 40 -10.32 12.01 -7.86
N ARG A 41 -10.43 10.87 -7.20
CA ARG A 41 -10.19 10.75 -5.77
C ARG A 41 -9.39 9.52 -5.43
N ALA A 42 -8.55 9.67 -4.41
CA ALA A 42 -7.84 8.56 -3.80
C ALA A 42 -7.92 8.71 -2.29
N TRP A 43 -7.90 7.58 -1.60
CA TRP A 43 -7.96 7.55 -0.14
C TRP A 43 -6.81 6.74 0.40
N ILE A 44 -6.20 7.25 1.47
CA ILE A 44 -5.20 6.52 2.23
C ILE A 44 -5.76 6.40 3.64
N ILE A 45 -5.88 5.19 4.12
CA ILE A 45 -6.36 4.90 5.46
C ILE A 45 -5.29 4.11 6.19
N LEU A 46 -4.84 4.66 7.32
CA LEU A 46 -3.76 4.06 8.08
C LEU A 46 -4.21 3.87 9.52
N SER A 47 -4.10 2.66 10.03
CA SER A 47 -4.48 2.37 11.40
C SER A 47 -3.48 1.43 12.04
N VAL A 48 -3.33 1.56 13.36
CA VAL A 48 -2.50 0.67 14.16
C VAL A 48 -3.32 0.27 15.37
N GLU A 49 -3.45 -1.03 15.58
CA GLU A 49 -4.14 -1.57 16.74
C GLU A 49 -3.38 -2.78 17.23
N ARG A 50 -2.89 -2.73 18.46
CA ARG A 50 -2.15 -3.84 19.07
C ARG A 50 -1.01 -4.34 18.20
N LYS A 51 -0.19 -3.43 17.70
CA LYS A 51 0.94 -3.73 16.82
C LYS A 51 0.55 -4.20 15.42
N LEU A 52 -0.74 -4.33 15.15
CA LEU A 52 -1.20 -4.63 13.78
C LEU A 52 -1.35 -3.30 13.04
N LEU A 53 -0.54 -3.13 12.01
CA LEU A 53 -0.62 -1.97 11.15
C LEU A 53 -1.41 -2.34 9.91
N LYS A 54 -2.40 -1.52 9.58
CA LYS A 54 -3.20 -1.73 8.38
C LYS A 54 -3.15 -0.46 7.53
N LEU A 55 -2.73 -0.63 6.27
CA LEU A 55 -2.69 0.45 5.30
C LEU A 55 -3.61 0.10 4.16
N THR A 56 -4.52 1.02 3.85
CA THR A 56 -5.42 0.87 2.71
C THR A 56 -5.20 2.06 1.78
N VAL A 57 -4.99 1.78 0.49
CA VAL A 57 -4.92 2.82 -0.53
C VAL A 57 -5.90 2.43 -1.62
N CYS A 58 -6.82 3.33 -1.94
CA CYS A 58 -7.81 3.05 -2.97
C CYS A 58 -8.09 4.31 -3.78
N ASP A 59 -8.66 4.12 -4.96
CA ASP A 59 -9.05 5.21 -5.84
C ASP A 59 -10.40 4.89 -6.48
N ASN A 60 -10.98 5.89 -7.15
CA ASN A 60 -12.27 5.73 -7.80
C ASN A 60 -12.17 5.77 -9.32
N GLY A 61 -11.00 5.47 -9.86
CA GLY A 61 -10.82 5.43 -11.32
C GLY A 61 -11.42 4.17 -11.93
N THR A 62 -11.58 4.19 -13.24
CA THR A 62 -11.95 3.00 -13.98
C THR A 62 -10.75 2.07 -14.00
N PRO A 63 -10.91 0.78 -13.68
CA PRO A 63 -9.78 -0.14 -13.75
C PRO A 63 -9.23 -0.20 -15.17
N THR A 64 -7.93 0.02 -15.31
CA THR A 64 -7.29 -0.03 -16.62
C THR A 64 -6.71 -1.40 -16.91
N MET A 65 -6.68 -2.28 -15.89
CA MET A 65 -6.25 -3.66 -16.06
C MET A 65 -6.85 -4.49 -14.95
N SER A 66 -6.88 -5.81 -15.16
CA SER A 66 -7.48 -6.69 -14.18
C SER A 66 -6.60 -6.83 -12.95
N THR A 67 -7.22 -7.16 -11.81
CA THR A 67 -6.49 -7.39 -10.58
C THR A 67 -5.56 -8.60 -10.68
N ASN A 68 -5.85 -9.51 -11.61
CA ASN A 68 -5.02 -10.70 -11.80
C ASN A 68 -3.64 -10.39 -12.35
N THR A 69 -3.49 -9.29 -13.07
CA THR A 69 -2.21 -8.94 -13.68
C THR A 69 -1.40 -7.97 -12.86
N LEU A 70 -2.06 -7.23 -11.93
CA LEU A 70 -1.36 -6.27 -11.09
C LEU A 70 -0.51 -6.99 -10.06
N GLY A 71 0.71 -6.53 -9.89
CA GLY A 71 1.60 -7.07 -8.88
C GLY A 71 2.22 -8.41 -9.20
N MET A 72 1.98 -8.95 -10.39
CA MET A 72 2.49 -10.26 -10.77
C MET A 72 3.89 -10.21 -11.37
N GLY A 73 4.47 -9.04 -11.50
CA GLY A 73 5.83 -8.91 -11.99
C GLY A 73 6.00 -9.04 -13.48
N LYS A 74 4.97 -9.39 -14.20
CA LYS A 74 5.03 -9.55 -15.65
C LYS A 74 4.83 -8.24 -16.39
N ASN A 75 4.21 -7.27 -15.75
CA ASN A 75 3.95 -5.98 -16.32
C ASN A 75 4.90 -4.96 -15.69
N THR A 76 5.82 -4.42 -16.48
CA THR A 76 6.83 -3.48 -15.98
C THR A 76 6.23 -2.21 -15.40
N LYS A 77 5.01 -1.85 -15.80
CA LYS A 77 4.34 -0.66 -15.27
C LYS A 77 4.01 -0.80 -13.78
N HIS A 78 3.92 -2.03 -13.29
CA HIS A 78 3.53 -2.29 -11.91
C HIS A 78 4.62 -3.00 -11.11
N LYS A 79 5.85 -2.79 -11.51
CA LYS A 79 7.01 -3.37 -10.83
C LYS A 79 7.06 -2.94 -9.35
N GLY A 80 6.66 -1.69 -9.08
CA GLY A 80 6.62 -1.19 -7.71
C GLY A 80 5.65 -1.96 -6.82
N LEU A 81 4.50 -2.35 -7.37
CA LEU A 81 3.53 -3.13 -6.61
C LEU A 81 4.06 -4.52 -6.27
N SER A 82 4.74 -5.16 -7.21
CA SER A 82 5.37 -6.46 -6.96
C SER A 82 6.41 -6.35 -5.84
N SER A 83 7.18 -5.30 -5.86
CA SER A 83 8.21 -5.06 -4.85
C SER A 83 7.60 -4.87 -3.46
N ILE A 84 6.53 -4.09 -3.36
CA ILE A 84 5.84 -3.88 -2.08
C ILE A 84 5.28 -5.20 -1.57
N ARG A 85 4.62 -5.95 -2.43
CA ARG A 85 4.06 -7.24 -2.06
C ARG A 85 5.13 -8.17 -1.50
N GLU A 86 6.27 -8.23 -2.18
CA GLU A 86 7.38 -9.06 -1.76
C GLU A 86 7.89 -8.65 -0.39
N GLN A 87 8.04 -7.35 -0.16
CA GLN A 87 8.49 -6.83 1.13
C GLN A 87 7.49 -7.14 2.25
N VAL A 88 6.20 -6.98 1.96
CA VAL A 88 5.15 -7.27 2.94
C VAL A 88 5.18 -8.75 3.30
N GLU A 89 5.32 -9.61 2.31
CA GLU A 89 5.35 -11.06 2.55
C GLU A 89 6.58 -11.47 3.35
N LYS A 90 7.71 -10.83 3.13
CA LYS A 90 8.91 -11.09 3.91
C LYS A 90 8.73 -10.73 5.38
N LEU A 91 7.89 -9.77 5.66
CA LEU A 91 7.56 -9.38 7.04
C LEU A 91 6.49 -10.26 7.66
N GLY A 92 6.01 -11.26 6.91
CA GLY A 92 4.94 -12.11 7.40
C GLY A 92 3.57 -11.46 7.32
N GLY A 93 3.46 -10.37 6.58
CA GLY A 93 2.20 -9.66 6.41
C GLY A 93 1.39 -10.15 5.23
N SER A 94 0.30 -9.45 4.98
CA SER A 94 -0.57 -9.75 3.86
C SER A 94 -0.73 -8.53 2.94
N PHE A 95 -0.81 -8.81 1.66
CA PHE A 95 -1.02 -7.82 0.61
C PHE A 95 -2.18 -8.29 -0.24
N ALA A 96 -3.24 -7.49 -0.30
CA ALA A 96 -4.43 -7.82 -1.06
C ALA A 96 -4.75 -6.72 -2.05
N LEU A 97 -5.05 -7.12 -3.27
CA LEU A 97 -5.43 -6.23 -4.34
C LEU A 97 -6.84 -6.59 -4.78
N SER A 98 -7.74 -5.63 -4.79
CA SER A 98 -9.12 -5.87 -5.14
C SER A 98 -9.70 -4.66 -5.86
N ASN A 99 -10.96 -4.77 -6.27
CA ASN A 99 -11.66 -3.66 -6.86
C ASN A 99 -12.30 -2.83 -5.76
N ASN A 100 -12.22 -1.50 -5.91
CA ASN A 100 -12.93 -0.60 -5.04
C ASN A 100 -14.39 -0.50 -5.51
N PHE A 101 -15.29 -0.15 -4.62
CA PHE A 101 -16.71 -0.03 -4.95
C PHE A 101 -17.09 1.44 -4.97
N PRO A 102 -17.83 1.92 -5.98
CA PRO A 102 -18.39 1.19 -7.13
C PRO A 102 -17.40 0.95 -8.26
N GLN A 103 -16.25 1.59 -8.24
CA GLN A 103 -15.18 1.38 -9.22
C GLN A 103 -13.84 1.80 -8.65
N GLY A 104 -12.77 1.34 -9.29
CA GLY A 104 -11.41 1.66 -8.90
C GLY A 104 -10.68 0.46 -8.34
N PHE A 105 -9.48 0.71 -7.81
CA PHE A 105 -8.66 -0.32 -7.17
C PHE A 105 -8.54 -0.07 -5.68
N ARG A 106 -8.32 -1.15 -4.97
CA ARG A 106 -8.12 -1.11 -3.53
C ARG A 106 -6.97 -2.02 -3.17
N ILE A 107 -5.98 -1.48 -2.46
CA ILE A 107 -4.84 -2.23 -1.97
C ILE A 107 -4.87 -2.19 -0.47
N GLU A 108 -4.78 -3.37 0.16
CA GLU A 108 -4.77 -3.48 1.61
C GLU A 108 -3.52 -4.22 2.05
N ILE A 109 -2.79 -3.61 2.97
CA ILE A 109 -1.56 -4.16 3.53
C ILE A 109 -1.73 -4.27 5.03
N GLU A 110 -1.41 -5.45 5.57
CA GLU A 110 -1.41 -5.65 7.02
C GLU A 110 -0.08 -6.25 7.42
N ILE A 111 0.54 -5.67 8.45
CA ILE A 111 1.76 -6.22 9.03
C ILE A 111 1.68 -6.14 10.55
N VAL A 112 2.30 -7.11 11.21
CA VAL A 112 2.46 -7.08 12.66
C VAL A 112 3.84 -6.50 12.94
N MET A 113 3.89 -5.42 13.69
CA MET A 113 5.12 -4.72 13.98
C MET A 113 5.83 -5.34 15.16
N ASN A 114 6.65 -6.36 14.88
CA ASN A 114 7.37 -7.07 15.93
C ASN A 114 8.72 -6.46 16.28
N GLY A 115 9.24 -5.57 15.41
CA GLY A 115 10.56 -5.00 15.59
C GLY A 115 11.66 -6.02 15.31
N GLY A 116 12.88 -5.59 15.50
CA GLY A 116 14.02 -6.49 15.53
C GLY A 116 14.37 -7.14 14.20
N ASN A 117 14.15 -8.43 14.12
CA ASN A 117 14.68 -9.24 13.03
C ASN A 117 14.18 -8.87 11.65
N SER A 118 12.95 -8.39 11.54
CA SER A 118 12.39 -8.02 10.25
C SER A 118 13.11 -6.85 9.61
N TYR A 119 13.68 -6.00 10.43
CA TYR A 119 14.40 -4.82 9.96
C TYR A 119 15.57 -5.17 9.05
N GLN A 120 16.24 -6.27 9.33
CA GLN A 120 17.45 -6.65 8.62
C GLN A 120 17.21 -6.95 7.15
N TYR A 121 16.00 -7.30 6.77
CA TYR A 121 15.67 -7.53 5.37
C TYR A 121 15.80 -6.29 4.51
N PHE A 122 15.78 -5.12 5.12
CA PHE A 122 15.71 -3.86 4.40
C PHE A 122 16.99 -3.05 4.46
N ILE A 123 17.92 -3.44 5.30
CA ILE A 123 19.18 -2.72 5.43
C ILE A 123 20.39 -3.51 4.93
N SER A 124 20.23 -4.79 4.67
CA SER A 124 21.34 -5.64 4.23
C SER A 124 21.46 -5.75 2.72
#